data_5604550cb37534a6de3f4facd8a6d652
#
_entry.id   5604550cb37534a6de3f4facd8a6d652
#
_cell.length_a   1.000
_cell.length_b   1.000
_cell.length_c   1.000
_cell.angle_alpha   90.00
_cell.angle_beta   90.00
_cell.angle_gamma   90.00
#
_symmetry.space_group_name_H-M   'P 1'
#
loop_
_entity.id
_entity.type
_entity.pdbx_description
1 polymer ?
#
loop_
_entity_poly.entity_id
_entity_poly.type
_entity_poly.pdbx_seq_one_letter_code
_entity_poly.pdbx_strand_id
1 'polypeptide(L)'
;EKAKECVIWGGNYFTDLLPPSMRWLVWDKGQRDFSLADCEFAWSSEQKAARIFSVPRSEVWREDKQHPTQKPLRLMLWCLDMHPKAATVCDPFMGTGTTGVACVNLGKAFVGIERERQYFDVACRRIEQAYAQPRLFDDAKVGAGEAAVQGDLLLPANAELRGRPLADGPA
;
A
#
# COMPACT_ATOMS: atom_id res chain seq x y z
N GLU A 1 14.65 -16.14 10.25
CA GLU A 1 14.69 -14.74 10.67
C GLU A 1 13.24 -14.26 10.86
N LYS A 2 12.94 -13.53 11.96
CA LYS A 2 11.59 -13.02 12.21
C LYS A 2 11.41 -11.71 11.44
N ALA A 3 10.19 -11.46 10.92
CA ALA A 3 9.84 -10.17 10.35
C ALA A 3 10.06 -9.07 11.40
N LYS A 4 10.67 -7.95 10.98
CA LYS A 4 10.89 -6.78 11.85
C LYS A 4 9.63 -5.96 12.04
N GLU A 5 8.83 -5.88 11.01
CA GLU A 5 7.58 -5.14 10.96
C GLU A 5 6.51 -6.01 10.29
N CYS A 6 5.28 -5.90 10.75
CA CYS A 6 4.16 -6.68 10.24
C CYS A 6 2.96 -5.77 10.04
N VAL A 7 2.27 -5.92 8.91
CA VAL A 7 1.01 -5.25 8.60
C VAL A 7 -0.01 -6.30 8.19
N ILE A 8 -1.18 -6.31 8.83
CA ILE A 8 -2.22 -7.31 8.62
C ILE A 8 -3.52 -6.62 8.23
N TRP A 9 -3.85 -6.65 6.93
CA TRP A 9 -5.14 -6.20 6.43
C TRP A 9 -6.26 -7.11 6.93
N GLY A 10 -7.35 -6.51 7.42
CA GLY A 10 -8.40 -7.25 8.12
C GLY A 10 -8.03 -7.58 9.57
N GLY A 11 -6.97 -6.99 10.13
CA GLY A 11 -6.54 -7.23 11.51
C GLY A 11 -7.61 -6.96 12.56
N ASN A 12 -8.65 -6.17 12.23
CA ASN A 12 -9.81 -5.94 13.08
C ASN A 12 -10.66 -7.20 13.34
N TYR A 13 -10.50 -8.25 12.54
CA TYR A 13 -11.16 -9.54 12.77
C TYR A 13 -10.37 -10.47 13.71
N PHE A 14 -9.15 -10.06 14.10
CA PHE A 14 -8.21 -10.84 14.90
C PHE A 14 -7.72 -10.10 16.15
N THR A 15 -8.50 -9.14 16.64
CA THR A 15 -8.08 -8.26 17.76
C THR A 15 -7.88 -8.99 19.07
N ASP A 16 -8.44 -10.16 19.25
CA ASP A 16 -8.23 -11.07 20.38
C ASP A 16 -6.89 -11.82 20.32
N LEU A 17 -6.29 -11.91 19.13
CA LEU A 17 -5.03 -12.61 18.87
C LEU A 17 -3.86 -11.66 18.63
N LEU A 18 -4.13 -10.42 18.23
CA LEU A 18 -3.12 -9.43 17.93
C LEU A 18 -2.81 -8.58 19.17
N PRO A 19 -1.53 -8.29 19.45
CA PRO A 19 -1.19 -7.38 20.55
C PRO A 19 -1.75 -5.98 20.30
N PRO A 20 -2.01 -5.20 21.37
CA PRO A 20 -2.42 -3.81 21.22
C PRO A 20 -1.45 -3.02 20.35
N SER A 21 -1.97 -2.23 19.41
CA SER A 21 -1.18 -1.34 18.57
C SER A 21 -1.83 0.02 18.46
N MET A 22 -1.00 1.06 18.52
CA MET A 22 -1.41 2.43 18.22
C MET A 22 -1.56 2.67 16.71
N ARG A 23 -0.88 1.86 15.89
CA ARG A 23 -0.83 2.06 14.44
C ARG A 23 -1.83 1.18 13.72
N TRP A 24 -2.89 1.82 13.30
CA TRP A 24 -3.84 1.27 12.35
C TRP A 24 -3.71 2.02 11.02
N LEU A 25 -3.66 1.29 9.92
CA LEU A 25 -3.77 1.86 8.59
C LEU A 25 -5.21 1.68 8.13
N VAL A 26 -5.81 2.75 7.67
CA VAL A 26 -7.21 2.74 7.25
C VAL A 26 -7.30 3.06 5.77
N TRP A 27 -7.87 2.16 5.01
CA TRP A 27 -8.25 2.43 3.63
C TRP A 27 -9.68 2.95 3.61
N ASP A 28 -9.85 4.26 3.45
CA ASP A 28 -11.15 4.88 3.18
C ASP A 28 -11.49 4.70 1.69
N LYS A 29 -12.59 4.01 1.42
CA LYS A 29 -13.06 3.69 0.07
C LYS A 29 -13.81 4.83 -0.61
N GLY A 30 -13.98 5.97 0.09
CA GLY A 30 -14.70 7.13 -0.43
C GLY A 30 -16.19 6.88 -0.66
N GLN A 31 -16.75 5.84 -0.08
CA GLN A 31 -18.17 5.50 -0.16
C GLN A 31 -18.81 5.68 1.20
N ARG A 32 -20.06 6.17 1.20
CA ARG A 32 -20.90 6.36 2.39
C ARG A 32 -22.32 5.91 2.05
N ASP A 33 -23.06 5.53 3.06
CA ASP A 33 -24.46 5.14 2.93
C ASP A 33 -24.68 3.96 1.94
N PHE A 34 -23.72 3.05 1.89
CA PHE A 34 -23.75 1.88 1.05
C PHE A 34 -23.73 0.60 1.90
N SER A 35 -24.29 -0.51 1.41
CA SER A 35 -24.37 -1.77 2.14
C SER A 35 -23.04 -2.44 2.44
N LEU A 36 -21.94 -1.98 1.81
CA LEU A 36 -20.58 -2.46 2.01
C LEU A 36 -19.81 -1.52 2.93
N ALA A 37 -18.81 -2.06 3.65
CA ALA A 37 -18.00 -1.28 4.57
C ALA A 37 -17.32 -0.08 3.90
N ASP A 38 -17.40 1.08 4.53
CA ASP A 38 -16.83 2.35 4.09
C ASP A 38 -15.30 2.32 4.03
N CYS A 39 -14.68 1.53 4.89
CA CYS A 39 -13.23 1.42 5.01
C CYS A 39 -12.78 -0.02 5.29
N GLU A 40 -11.49 -0.24 5.16
CA GLU A 40 -10.81 -1.45 5.65
C GLU A 40 -9.66 -1.03 6.56
N PHE A 41 -9.38 -1.90 7.54
CA PHE A 41 -8.34 -1.67 8.54
C PHE A 41 -7.18 -2.62 8.32
N ALA A 42 -5.96 -2.12 8.53
CA ALA A 42 -4.78 -2.95 8.73
C ALA A 42 -4.17 -2.66 10.08
N TRP A 43 -3.95 -3.72 10.86
CA TRP A 43 -3.14 -3.67 12.06
C TRP A 43 -1.66 -3.58 11.70
N SER A 44 -0.88 -2.78 12.44
CA SER A 44 0.57 -2.74 12.27
C SER A 44 1.27 -3.00 13.60
N SER A 45 2.39 -3.73 13.55
CA SER A 45 3.23 -3.99 14.72
C SER A 45 4.00 -2.76 15.20
N GLU A 46 4.05 -1.69 14.42
CA GLU A 46 4.69 -0.45 14.81
C GLU A 46 3.87 0.34 15.83
N GLN A 47 4.54 0.99 16.77
CA GLN A 47 3.93 1.88 17.77
C GLN A 47 4.01 3.35 17.31
N LYS A 48 3.24 3.68 16.26
CA LYS A 48 3.14 5.02 15.67
C LYS A 48 1.68 5.43 15.53
N ALA A 49 1.41 6.69 15.21
CA ALA A 49 0.05 7.16 14.99
C ALA A 49 -0.65 6.44 13.83
N ALA A 50 -1.95 6.22 13.95
CA ALA A 50 -2.80 5.71 12.88
C ALA A 50 -2.77 6.63 11.64
N ARG A 51 -3.01 6.07 10.47
CA ARG A 51 -3.03 6.79 9.19
C ARG A 51 -4.22 6.35 8.34
N ILE A 52 -4.74 7.30 7.59
CA ILE A 52 -5.85 7.06 6.64
C ILE A 52 -5.35 7.36 5.23
N PHE A 53 -5.72 6.52 4.29
CA PHE A 53 -5.52 6.74 2.86
C PHE A 53 -6.85 6.57 2.14
N SER A 54 -7.25 7.62 1.42
CA SER A 54 -8.50 7.62 0.66
C SER A 54 -8.21 7.29 -0.80
N VAL A 55 -8.74 6.17 -1.24
CA VAL A 55 -8.74 5.78 -2.65
C VAL A 55 -10.07 5.10 -2.96
N PRO A 56 -10.86 5.65 -3.91
CA PRO A 56 -12.14 5.09 -4.26
C PRO A 56 -12.03 3.63 -4.74
N ARG A 57 -12.95 2.80 -4.30
CA ARG A 57 -13.02 1.40 -4.76
C ARG A 57 -13.12 1.29 -6.29
N SER A 58 -13.67 2.29 -6.95
CA SER A 58 -13.75 2.35 -8.41
C SER A 58 -12.40 2.39 -9.11
N GLU A 59 -11.32 2.84 -8.44
CA GLU A 59 -9.96 2.79 -9.00
C GLU A 59 -9.50 1.34 -9.19
N VAL A 60 -9.87 0.41 -8.29
CA VAL A 60 -9.56 -1.02 -8.44
C VAL A 60 -10.16 -1.61 -9.72
N TRP A 61 -11.34 -1.11 -10.14
CA TRP A 61 -12.01 -1.59 -11.35
C TRP A 61 -11.30 -1.13 -12.63
N ARG A 62 -10.53 -0.04 -12.55
CA ARG A 62 -9.72 0.47 -13.68
C ARG A 62 -8.37 -0.23 -13.79
N GLU A 63 -7.91 -0.90 -12.73
CA GLU A 63 -6.62 -1.59 -12.67
C GLU A 63 -6.69 -3.04 -13.18
N ASP A 64 -7.61 -3.42 -14.04
CA ASP A 64 -7.83 -4.80 -14.51
C ASP A 64 -7.96 -5.80 -13.35
N LYS A 65 -9.08 -5.68 -12.64
CA LYS A 65 -9.36 -6.47 -11.44
C LYS A 65 -9.44 -7.97 -11.74
N GLN A 66 -8.44 -8.71 -11.29
CA GLN A 66 -8.33 -10.16 -11.45
C GLN A 66 -8.87 -10.97 -10.27
N HIS A 67 -9.17 -10.32 -9.13
CA HIS A 67 -9.66 -11.00 -7.92
C HIS A 67 -10.66 -10.11 -7.16
N PRO A 68 -11.74 -10.70 -6.56
CA PRO A 68 -12.76 -9.94 -5.82
C PRO A 68 -12.22 -9.07 -4.68
N THR A 69 -11.17 -9.53 -3.99
CA THR A 69 -10.55 -8.84 -2.84
C THR A 69 -9.24 -8.15 -3.18
N GLN A 70 -8.93 -7.95 -4.47
CA GLN A 70 -7.72 -7.25 -4.89
C GLN A 70 -7.66 -5.85 -4.31
N LYS A 71 -6.53 -5.51 -3.69
CA LYS A 71 -6.26 -4.16 -3.20
C LYS A 71 -5.78 -3.25 -4.34
N PRO A 72 -6.10 -1.94 -4.30
CA PRO A 72 -5.54 -0.98 -5.25
C PRO A 72 -4.02 -0.93 -5.18
N LEU A 73 -3.35 -0.81 -6.32
CA LEU A 73 -1.89 -0.66 -6.35
C LEU A 73 -1.42 0.57 -5.56
N ARG A 74 -2.13 1.70 -5.69
CA ARG A 74 -1.84 2.93 -4.94
C ARG A 74 -1.90 2.75 -3.42
N LEU A 75 -2.83 1.92 -2.93
CA LEU A 75 -2.93 1.59 -1.51
C LEU A 75 -1.70 0.82 -1.04
N MET A 76 -1.24 -0.16 -1.82
CA MET A 76 -0.06 -0.95 -1.47
C MET A 76 1.23 -0.14 -1.56
N LEU A 77 1.36 0.74 -2.55
CA LEU A 77 2.47 1.70 -2.63
C LEU A 77 2.52 2.59 -1.38
N TRP A 78 1.39 3.20 -1.00
CA TRP A 78 1.31 4.00 0.22
C TRP A 78 1.65 3.20 1.48
N CYS A 79 1.16 1.97 1.59
CA CYS A 79 1.45 1.10 2.74
C CYS A 79 2.95 0.82 2.83
N LEU A 80 3.62 0.52 1.72
CA LEU A 80 5.06 0.23 1.68
C LEU A 80 5.93 1.47 1.88
N ASP A 81 5.45 2.64 1.48
CA ASP A 81 6.13 3.93 1.71
C ASP A 81 6.18 4.29 3.21
N MET A 82 5.21 3.80 4.00
CA MET A 82 5.28 3.91 5.46
C MET A 82 6.48 3.17 6.07
N HIS A 83 7.10 2.24 5.31
CA HIS A 83 8.20 1.37 5.73
C HIS A 83 9.42 1.54 4.81
N PRO A 84 10.02 2.75 4.70
CA PRO A 84 11.09 3.04 3.72
C PRO A 84 12.34 2.21 3.95
N LYS A 85 12.61 1.79 5.19
CA LYS A 85 13.78 0.97 5.56
C LYS A 85 13.60 -0.52 5.25
N ALA A 86 12.40 -0.97 4.89
CA ALA A 86 12.17 -2.37 4.52
C ALA A 86 12.76 -2.63 3.12
N ALA A 87 13.87 -3.35 3.07
CA ALA A 87 14.51 -3.76 1.82
C ALA A 87 13.84 -4.98 1.18
N THR A 88 13.25 -5.85 2.02
CA THR A 88 12.55 -7.08 1.59
C THR A 88 11.16 -7.12 2.20
N VAL A 89 10.18 -7.50 1.40
CA VAL A 89 8.78 -7.67 1.79
C VAL A 89 8.37 -9.10 1.53
N CYS A 90 7.71 -9.71 2.52
CA CYS A 90 7.09 -11.03 2.39
C CYS A 90 5.58 -10.90 2.50
N ASP A 91 4.85 -11.42 1.51
CA ASP A 91 3.39 -11.52 1.53
C ASP A 91 2.97 -12.99 1.42
N PRO A 92 2.60 -13.63 2.55
CA PRO A 92 2.23 -15.05 2.56
C PRO A 92 0.82 -15.32 1.97
N PHE A 93 0.09 -14.29 1.56
CA PHE A 93 -1.25 -14.36 0.97
C PHE A 93 -1.36 -13.40 -0.22
N MET A 94 -0.38 -13.46 -1.14
CA MET A 94 -0.19 -12.41 -2.16
C MET A 94 -1.33 -12.29 -3.17
N GLY A 95 -2.22 -13.28 -3.27
CA GLY A 95 -3.32 -13.27 -4.23
C GLY A 95 -2.82 -13.04 -5.66
N THR A 96 -3.31 -11.99 -6.30
CA THR A 96 -2.89 -11.58 -7.65
C THR A 96 -1.62 -10.72 -7.68
N GLY A 97 -0.86 -10.65 -6.58
CA GLY A 97 0.47 -10.08 -6.55
C GLY A 97 0.56 -8.54 -6.50
N THR A 98 -0.48 -7.83 -6.05
CA THR A 98 -0.45 -6.36 -5.99
C THR A 98 0.69 -5.84 -5.11
N THR A 99 0.96 -6.50 -3.97
CA THR A 99 2.11 -6.19 -3.10
C THR A 99 3.43 -6.36 -3.85
N GLY A 100 3.57 -7.43 -4.65
CA GLY A 100 4.76 -7.68 -5.45
C GLY A 100 4.99 -6.60 -6.52
N VAL A 101 3.94 -6.20 -7.23
CA VAL A 101 4.01 -5.09 -8.20
C VAL A 101 4.43 -3.79 -7.51
N ALA A 102 3.87 -3.49 -6.33
CA ALA A 102 4.26 -2.31 -5.55
C ALA A 102 5.73 -2.38 -5.11
N CYS A 103 6.22 -3.57 -4.72
CA CYS A 103 7.63 -3.76 -4.37
C CYS A 103 8.55 -3.50 -5.55
N VAL A 104 8.22 -3.99 -6.75
CA VAL A 104 8.98 -3.72 -7.99
C VAL A 104 9.07 -2.22 -8.24
N ASN A 105 7.95 -1.50 -8.14
CA ASN A 105 7.91 -0.05 -8.37
C ASN A 105 8.78 0.73 -7.37
N LEU A 106 8.89 0.23 -6.13
CA LEU A 106 9.68 0.85 -5.06
C LEU A 106 11.12 0.29 -4.94
N GLY A 107 11.53 -0.60 -5.84
CA GLY A 107 12.87 -1.20 -5.82
C GLY A 107 13.13 -2.10 -4.61
N LYS A 108 12.08 -2.68 -4.01
CA LYS A 108 12.17 -3.61 -2.87
C LYS A 108 12.19 -5.07 -3.35
N ALA A 109 12.96 -5.92 -2.66
CA ALA A 109 12.89 -7.36 -2.87
C ALA A 109 11.53 -7.90 -2.37
N PHE A 110 10.99 -8.91 -3.08
CA PHE A 110 9.68 -9.48 -2.78
C PHE A 110 9.71 -10.99 -2.69
N VAL A 111 9.04 -11.54 -1.70
CA VAL A 111 8.72 -12.96 -1.56
C VAL A 111 7.22 -13.09 -1.40
N GLY A 112 6.56 -13.73 -2.35
CA GLY A 112 5.10 -13.95 -2.32
C GLY A 112 4.77 -15.43 -2.21
N ILE A 113 3.72 -15.75 -1.45
CA ILE A 113 3.16 -17.10 -1.35
C ILE A 113 1.68 -17.02 -1.71
N GLU A 114 1.23 -17.92 -2.58
CA GLU A 114 -0.18 -18.07 -2.94
C GLU A 114 -0.46 -19.57 -3.16
N ARG A 115 -1.51 -20.05 -2.53
CA ARG A 115 -1.90 -21.46 -2.59
C ARG A 115 -2.66 -21.79 -3.87
N GLU A 116 -3.52 -20.87 -4.31
CA GLU A 116 -4.37 -21.08 -5.47
C GLU A 116 -3.58 -20.82 -6.76
N ARG A 117 -3.30 -21.87 -7.52
CA ARG A 117 -2.47 -21.83 -8.72
C ARG A 117 -2.87 -20.76 -9.72
N GLN A 118 -4.17 -20.57 -9.94
CA GLN A 118 -4.67 -19.55 -10.86
C GLN A 118 -4.27 -18.11 -10.46
N TYR A 119 -4.31 -17.80 -9.16
CA TYR A 119 -3.89 -16.47 -8.66
C TYR A 119 -2.39 -16.34 -8.63
N PHE A 120 -1.67 -17.41 -8.32
CA PHE A 120 -0.21 -17.45 -8.40
C PHE A 120 0.28 -17.11 -9.81
N ASP A 121 -0.28 -17.76 -10.84
CA ASP A 121 0.10 -17.53 -12.23
C ASP A 121 -0.24 -16.09 -12.69
N VAL A 122 -1.35 -15.51 -12.21
CA VAL A 122 -1.68 -14.08 -12.42
C VAL A 122 -0.64 -13.19 -11.75
N ALA A 123 -0.29 -13.48 -10.49
CA ALA A 123 0.71 -12.70 -9.75
C ALA A 123 2.06 -12.69 -10.45
N CYS A 124 2.55 -13.86 -10.90
CA CYS A 124 3.81 -13.96 -11.64
C CYS A 124 3.80 -13.06 -12.88
N ARG A 125 2.77 -13.18 -13.72
CA ARG A 125 2.66 -12.35 -14.94
C ARG A 125 2.65 -10.86 -14.63
N ARG A 126 1.88 -10.42 -13.62
CA ARG A 126 1.80 -9.00 -13.24
C ARG A 126 3.13 -8.46 -12.71
N ILE A 127 3.82 -9.25 -11.91
CA ILE A 127 5.13 -8.87 -11.37
C ILE A 127 6.18 -8.82 -12.49
N GLU A 128 6.21 -9.82 -13.39
CA GLU A 128 7.09 -9.84 -14.56
C GLU A 128 6.83 -8.63 -15.47
N GLN A 129 5.57 -8.29 -15.73
CA GLN A 129 5.20 -7.10 -16.49
C GLN A 129 5.70 -5.81 -15.82
N ALA A 130 5.60 -5.71 -14.49
CA ALA A 130 6.13 -4.56 -13.75
C ALA A 130 7.66 -4.44 -13.89
N TYR A 131 8.39 -5.55 -13.90
CA TYR A 131 9.84 -5.54 -14.17
C TYR A 131 10.17 -5.17 -15.62
N ALA A 132 9.33 -5.56 -16.58
CA ALA A 132 9.55 -5.26 -18.00
C ALA A 132 9.22 -3.80 -18.37
N GLN A 133 8.43 -3.10 -17.56
CA GLN A 133 8.15 -1.67 -17.79
C GLN A 133 9.42 -0.85 -17.54
N PRO A 134 9.85 -0.03 -18.52
CA PRO A 134 10.98 0.87 -18.30
C PRO A 134 10.63 1.80 -17.13
N ARG A 135 11.49 1.86 -16.12
CA ARG A 135 11.36 2.88 -15.07
C ARG A 135 11.53 4.23 -15.76
N LEU A 136 10.57 5.13 -15.58
CA LEU A 136 10.59 6.45 -16.21
C LEU A 136 11.85 7.27 -15.82
N PHE A 137 12.52 6.85 -14.73
CA PHE A 137 13.77 7.41 -14.24
C PHE A 137 14.70 6.26 -13.87
N ASP A 138 15.68 6.00 -14.72
CA ASP A 138 16.80 5.11 -14.41
C ASP A 138 17.75 5.87 -13.48
N ASP A 139 17.69 5.60 -12.17
CA ASP A 139 18.57 6.20 -11.16
C ASP A 139 20.07 5.82 -11.34
N ALA A 140 20.44 5.18 -12.42
CA ALA A 140 21.81 4.78 -12.72
C ALA A 140 22.75 5.95 -13.11
N LYS A 141 22.30 7.20 -13.06
CA LYS A 141 23.12 8.38 -13.41
C LYS A 141 23.08 9.55 -12.43
N VAL A 142 22.64 9.37 -11.21
CA VAL A 142 22.82 10.39 -10.17
C VAL A 142 23.99 10.01 -9.28
N GLY A 143 25.20 10.25 -9.80
CA GLY A 143 26.39 10.34 -8.98
C GLY A 143 26.25 11.52 -8.03
N ALA A 144 26.56 11.28 -6.77
CA ALA A 144 26.86 12.21 -5.68
C ALA A 144 26.50 13.68 -5.96
N GLY A 145 25.32 14.13 -5.53
CA GLY A 145 24.95 15.54 -5.54
C GLY A 145 23.46 15.71 -5.35
N GLU A 146 23.09 16.17 -4.16
CA GLU A 146 21.80 16.73 -3.77
C GLU A 146 20.58 15.79 -3.72
N ALA A 147 20.16 15.50 -2.50
CA ALA A 147 18.89 14.92 -2.16
C ALA A 147 17.75 15.86 -2.60
N ALA A 148 17.30 15.72 -3.84
CA ALA A 148 16.10 16.36 -4.34
C ALA A 148 14.90 15.46 -4.05
N VAL A 149 13.97 16.04 -3.35
CA VAL A 149 12.66 15.58 -2.91
C VAL A 149 11.95 14.72 -3.97
N GLN A 150 11.99 13.41 -3.79
CA GLN A 150 11.35 12.44 -4.69
C GLN A 150 9.91 12.09 -4.26
N GLY A 151 9.33 12.89 -3.32
CA GLY A 151 7.99 12.67 -2.78
C GLY A 151 6.84 13.18 -3.65
N ASP A 152 7.06 14.14 -4.52
CA ASP A 152 5.97 14.88 -5.16
C ASP A 152 5.55 14.37 -6.54
N LEU A 153 6.33 13.47 -7.17
CA LEU A 153 6.04 13.05 -8.55
C LEU A 153 5.15 11.81 -8.65
N LEU A 154 5.00 11.02 -7.58
CA LEU A 154 4.22 9.77 -7.60
C LEU A 154 2.79 9.91 -7.05
N LEU A 155 2.43 11.06 -6.45
CA LEU A 155 1.10 11.28 -5.87
C LEU A 155 0.63 12.74 -6.06
N PRO A 156 0.24 13.17 -7.26
CA PRO A 156 -0.19 14.55 -7.48
C PRO A 156 -1.51 14.94 -6.78
N ALA A 157 -2.26 13.98 -6.23
CA ALA A 157 -3.57 14.25 -5.60
C ALA A 157 -3.51 14.61 -4.10
N ASN A 158 -2.37 14.48 -3.42
CA ASN A 158 -2.29 14.74 -1.98
C ASN A 158 -1.58 16.06 -1.61
N ALA A 159 -1.10 16.84 -2.56
CA ALA A 159 -0.44 18.11 -2.30
C ALA A 159 -1.39 19.20 -1.78
N GLU A 160 -2.69 19.11 -2.08
CA GLU A 160 -3.66 20.16 -1.70
C GLU A 160 -4.21 20.05 -0.28
N LEU A 161 -3.90 18.98 0.46
CA LEU A 161 -4.41 18.81 1.84
C LEU A 161 -3.44 19.26 2.94
N ARG A 162 -2.27 19.77 2.58
CA ARG A 162 -1.35 20.37 3.55
C ARG A 162 -1.55 21.88 3.59
N GLY A 163 -2.51 22.38 4.39
CA GLY A 163 -2.51 23.81 4.68
C GLY A 163 -3.86 24.52 4.75
N ARG A 164 -4.90 23.90 5.27
CA ARG A 164 -6.02 24.67 5.79
C ARG A 164 -5.91 24.76 7.32
N PRO A 165 -5.70 25.95 7.89
CA PRO A 165 -5.90 26.15 9.31
C PRO A 165 -7.39 25.92 9.64
N LEU A 166 -7.62 25.22 10.76
CA LEU A 166 -8.97 25.12 11.33
C LEU A 166 -9.44 26.54 11.63
N ALA A 167 -10.52 26.97 10.99
CA ALA A 167 -11.18 28.23 11.32
C ALA A 167 -11.77 28.07 12.72
N ASP A 168 -11.41 29.00 13.61
CA ASP A 168 -12.01 29.15 14.93
C ASP A 168 -13.52 29.32 14.79
N GLY A 169 -14.29 28.47 15.45
CA GLY A 169 -15.73 28.61 15.56
C GLY A 169 -16.07 29.81 16.45
N PRO A 170 -17.21 30.46 16.24
CA PRO A 170 -17.64 31.60 17.05
C PRO A 170 -17.97 31.15 18.47
N ALA A 171 -17.69 32.07 19.39
CA ALA A 171 -18.00 32.00 20.83
C ALA A 171 -19.49 31.92 21.13
#